data_5c70f5aea473ffd218a07cf8f617a7a0
#
_entry.id   5c70f5aea473ffd218a07cf8f617a7a0
#
_cell.length_a   1.000
_cell.length_b   1.000
_cell.length_c   1.000
_cell.angle_alpha   90.00
_cell.angle_beta   90.00
_cell.angle_gamma   90.00
#
_symmetry.space_group_name_H-M   'P 1'
#
loop_
_entity.id
_entity.type
_entity.pdbx_description
1 polymer ?
#
loop_
_entity_poly.entity_id
_entity_poly.type
_entity_poly.pdbx_seq_one_letter_code
_entity_poly.pdbx_strand_id
1 'polypeptide(L)'
;MAILLYLDTNVLCRPFDDQTIRRIRTETEAFERILEKIRTREATFITSDILVFEIQSIISPAKRAKVSIYLRFRQGHHAATPGTLTIANEIIRNFRLSPRDAFHAASALLGEAQYFLSCDDGVTKRFKTTLLSVNIRNKLCTLEVMNPEDFITKVGW
;
A
#
# COMPACT_ATOMS: atom_id res chain seq x y z
N MET A 1 19.16 -6.30 -2.77
CA MET A 1 17.83 -6.85 -3.08
C MET A 1 16.80 -5.75 -3.15
N ALA A 2 15.85 -5.88 -4.05
CA ALA A 2 14.77 -4.90 -4.18
C ALA A 2 13.85 -4.93 -2.96
N ILE A 3 13.41 -3.74 -2.53
CA ILE A 3 12.41 -3.61 -1.46
C ILE A 3 11.03 -3.94 -2.05
N LEU A 4 10.30 -4.86 -1.42
CA LEU A 4 8.95 -5.22 -1.85
C LEU A 4 7.91 -4.37 -1.13
N LEU A 5 7.14 -3.63 -1.90
CA LEU A 5 6.13 -2.69 -1.42
C LEU A 5 4.71 -3.19 -1.68
N TYR A 6 3.79 -2.73 -0.86
CA TYR A 6 2.36 -2.70 -1.13
C TYR A 6 1.91 -1.24 -1.10
N LEU A 7 1.27 -0.79 -2.17
CA LEU A 7 0.85 0.61 -2.32
C LEU A 7 -0.66 0.70 -2.24
N ASP A 8 -1.17 1.50 -1.30
CA ASP A 8 -2.60 1.76 -1.20
C ASP A 8 -3.12 2.50 -2.44
N THR A 9 -4.39 2.34 -2.73
CA THR A 9 -5.06 3.02 -3.85
C THR A 9 -4.84 4.53 -3.82
N ASN A 10 -4.90 5.15 -2.63
CA ASN A 10 -4.69 6.59 -2.49
C ASN A 10 -3.28 7.03 -2.90
N VAL A 11 -2.25 6.20 -2.73
CA VAL A 11 -0.89 6.50 -3.19
C VAL A 11 -0.84 6.56 -4.72
N LEU A 12 -1.44 5.57 -5.37
CA LEU A 12 -1.50 5.49 -6.84
C LEU A 12 -2.34 6.63 -7.45
N CYS A 13 -3.32 7.14 -6.70
CA CYS A 13 -4.19 8.23 -7.15
C CYS A 13 -3.57 9.62 -7.00
N ARG A 14 -2.60 9.81 -6.11
CA ARG A 14 -2.05 11.13 -5.78
C ARG A 14 -1.62 11.97 -6.98
N PRO A 15 -0.94 11.42 -8.01
CA PRO A 15 -0.56 12.21 -9.18
C PRO A 15 -1.74 12.84 -9.94
N PHE A 16 -2.94 12.30 -9.74
CA PHE A 16 -4.17 12.73 -10.44
C PHE A 16 -5.14 13.47 -9.53
N ASP A 17 -4.76 13.71 -8.28
CA ASP A 17 -5.50 14.52 -7.32
C ASP A 17 -5.11 16.01 -7.44
N ASP A 18 -5.75 16.88 -6.67
CA ASP A 18 -5.54 18.32 -6.73
C ASP A 18 -4.13 18.72 -6.24
N GLN A 19 -3.24 19.02 -7.19
CA GLN A 19 -1.85 19.40 -6.90
C GLN A 19 -1.69 20.81 -6.30
N THR A 20 -2.76 21.59 -6.20
CA THR A 20 -2.72 22.87 -5.48
C THR A 20 -2.65 22.69 -3.97
N ILE A 21 -3.09 21.52 -3.47
CA ILE A 21 -3.01 21.14 -2.06
C ILE A 21 -1.58 20.66 -1.77
N ARG A 22 -0.90 21.35 -0.86
CA ARG A 22 0.51 21.08 -0.54
C ARG A 22 0.79 19.62 -0.17
N ARG A 23 -0.05 19.05 0.68
CA ARG A 23 0.11 17.66 1.12
C ARG A 23 0.05 16.69 -0.06
N ILE A 24 -0.94 16.86 -0.94
CA ILE A 24 -1.10 16.01 -2.13
C ILE A 24 0.12 16.13 -3.03
N ARG A 25 0.63 17.34 -3.24
CA ARG A 25 1.83 17.56 -4.05
C ARG A 25 3.06 16.87 -3.46
N THR A 26 3.29 16.98 -2.16
CA THR A 26 4.44 16.34 -1.51
C THR A 26 4.33 14.80 -1.51
N GLU A 27 3.14 14.27 -1.32
CA GLU A 27 2.89 12.83 -1.43
C GLU A 27 3.05 12.33 -2.87
N THR A 28 2.67 13.13 -3.86
CA THR A 28 2.90 12.85 -5.28
C THR A 28 4.39 12.80 -5.60
N GLU A 29 5.16 13.78 -5.15
CA GLU A 29 6.62 13.82 -5.36
C GLU A 29 7.32 12.60 -4.73
N ALA A 30 6.90 12.21 -3.54
CA ALA A 30 7.40 11.01 -2.88
C ALA A 30 7.09 9.74 -3.70
N PHE A 31 5.87 9.63 -4.19
CA PHE A 31 5.47 8.50 -5.04
C PHE A 31 6.24 8.47 -6.36
N GLU A 32 6.48 9.62 -6.99
CA GLU A 32 7.30 9.70 -8.22
C GLU A 32 8.72 9.18 -7.98
N ARG A 33 9.32 9.49 -6.85
CA ARG A 33 10.63 8.92 -6.46
C ARG A 33 10.56 7.40 -6.31
N ILE A 34 9.51 6.90 -5.68
CA ILE A 34 9.28 5.45 -5.56
C ILE A 34 9.14 4.81 -6.93
N LEU A 35 8.39 5.42 -7.86
CA LEU A 35 8.26 4.94 -9.24
C LEU A 35 9.60 4.86 -9.95
N GLU A 36 10.47 5.85 -9.76
CA GLU A 36 11.82 5.80 -10.33
C GLU A 36 12.61 4.61 -9.79
N LYS A 37 12.50 4.35 -8.49
CA LYS A 37 13.16 3.18 -7.87
C LYS A 37 12.56 1.85 -8.34
N ILE A 38 11.29 1.81 -8.68
CA ILE A 38 10.68 0.64 -9.31
C ILE A 38 11.23 0.45 -10.74
N ARG A 39 11.39 1.52 -11.50
CA ARG A 39 11.97 1.47 -12.84
C ARG A 39 13.42 0.98 -12.82
N THR A 40 14.19 1.39 -11.85
CA THR A 40 15.60 0.96 -11.68
C THR A 40 15.75 -0.37 -10.96
N ARG A 41 14.63 -1.01 -10.58
CA ARG A 41 14.58 -2.30 -9.87
C ARG A 41 15.19 -2.29 -8.47
N GLU A 42 15.28 -1.13 -7.86
CA GLU A 42 15.63 -0.99 -6.45
C GLU A 42 14.43 -1.26 -5.54
N ALA A 43 13.22 -1.06 -6.05
CA ALA A 43 11.96 -1.43 -5.43
C ALA A 43 11.10 -2.23 -6.41
N THR A 44 10.18 -2.99 -5.85
CA THR A 44 9.11 -3.69 -6.57
C THR A 44 7.82 -3.57 -5.78
N PHE A 45 6.68 -3.85 -6.39
CA PHE A 45 5.43 -3.85 -5.64
C PHE A 45 4.51 -4.98 -6.08
N ILE A 46 3.63 -5.36 -5.18
CA ILE A 46 2.56 -6.32 -5.43
C ILE A 46 1.21 -5.63 -5.41
N THR A 47 0.27 -6.20 -6.11
CA THR A 47 -1.14 -5.81 -6.10
C THR A 47 -1.97 -6.85 -5.36
N SER A 48 -3.25 -6.56 -5.15
CA SER A 48 -4.22 -7.46 -4.54
C SER A 48 -5.58 -7.30 -5.19
N ASP A 49 -6.48 -8.24 -4.91
CA ASP A 49 -7.85 -8.16 -5.43
C ASP A 49 -8.57 -6.90 -4.91
N ILE A 50 -8.37 -6.53 -3.64
CA ILE A 50 -8.99 -5.31 -3.10
C ILE A 50 -8.45 -4.05 -3.78
N LEU A 51 -7.16 -3.97 -4.05
CA LEU A 51 -6.55 -2.85 -4.75
C LEU A 51 -7.11 -2.72 -6.18
N VAL A 52 -7.15 -3.82 -6.92
CA VAL A 52 -7.72 -3.82 -8.27
C VAL A 52 -9.18 -3.44 -8.26
N PHE A 53 -9.96 -3.98 -7.32
CA PHE A 53 -11.37 -3.62 -7.15
C PHE A 53 -11.56 -2.12 -6.90
N GLU A 54 -10.76 -1.53 -6.02
CA GLU A 54 -10.85 -0.09 -5.72
C GLU A 54 -10.48 0.77 -6.93
N ILE A 55 -9.44 0.39 -7.67
CA ILE A 55 -9.06 1.10 -8.91
C ILE A 55 -10.17 1.01 -9.94
N GLN A 56 -10.77 -0.16 -10.13
CA GLN A 56 -11.90 -0.34 -11.06
C GLN A 56 -13.15 0.42 -10.62
N SER A 57 -13.26 0.76 -9.35
CA SER A 57 -14.37 1.52 -8.78
C SER A 57 -14.19 3.04 -8.86
N ILE A 58 -13.06 3.53 -9.37
CA ILE A 58 -12.84 4.97 -9.59
C ILE A 58 -13.89 5.48 -10.59
N ILE A 59 -14.63 6.50 -10.17
CA ILE A 59 -15.79 7.00 -10.94
C ILE A 59 -15.37 7.63 -12.27
N SER A 60 -14.32 8.46 -12.27
CA SER A 60 -13.80 9.09 -13.50
C SER A 60 -13.12 8.05 -14.39
N PRO A 61 -13.64 7.79 -15.61
CA PRO A 61 -12.99 6.86 -16.54
C PRO A 61 -11.57 7.26 -16.91
N ALA A 62 -11.31 8.57 -17.05
CA ALA A 62 -9.99 9.09 -17.39
C ALA A 62 -8.99 8.83 -16.27
N LYS A 63 -9.35 9.13 -15.01
CA LYS A 63 -8.54 8.87 -13.84
C LYS A 63 -8.30 7.36 -13.67
N ARG A 64 -9.35 6.56 -13.79
CA ARG A 64 -9.26 5.08 -13.69
C ARG A 64 -8.26 4.52 -14.70
N ALA A 65 -8.31 4.97 -15.94
CA ALA A 65 -7.38 4.51 -16.98
C ALA A 65 -5.92 4.88 -16.64
N LYS A 66 -5.67 6.09 -16.15
CA LYS A 66 -4.34 6.56 -15.76
C LYS A 66 -3.78 5.79 -14.58
N VAL A 67 -4.58 5.56 -13.54
CA VAL A 67 -4.17 4.79 -12.36
C VAL A 67 -3.91 3.34 -12.72
N SER A 68 -4.74 2.75 -13.58
CA SER A 68 -4.60 1.36 -14.02
C SER A 68 -3.27 1.07 -14.73
N ILE A 69 -2.64 2.08 -15.34
CA ILE A 69 -1.35 1.91 -16.00
C ILE A 69 -0.28 1.44 -15.01
N TYR A 70 -0.31 1.90 -13.75
CA TYR A 70 0.68 1.49 -12.75
C TYR A 70 0.65 -0.01 -12.46
N LEU A 71 -0.49 -0.67 -12.62
CA LEU A 71 -0.62 -2.12 -12.40
C LEU A 71 0.29 -2.94 -13.32
N ARG A 72 0.73 -2.38 -14.44
CA ARG A 72 1.63 -3.04 -15.38
C ARG A 72 3.04 -3.26 -14.82
N PHE A 73 3.41 -2.47 -13.80
CA PHE A 73 4.73 -2.54 -13.19
C PHE A 73 4.79 -3.47 -11.97
N ARG A 74 3.68 -4.11 -11.62
CA ARG A 74 3.66 -5.03 -10.48
C ARG A 74 4.55 -6.24 -10.70
N GLN A 75 5.20 -6.68 -9.65
CA GLN A 75 5.96 -7.93 -9.65
C GLN A 75 5.06 -9.14 -9.44
N GLY A 76 4.00 -8.99 -8.67
CA GLY A 76 3.09 -10.08 -8.34
C GLY A 76 1.73 -9.58 -7.91
N HIS A 77 0.85 -10.52 -7.59
CA HIS A 77 -0.53 -10.24 -7.18
C HIS A 77 -0.95 -11.22 -6.10
N HIS A 78 -1.52 -10.70 -5.01
CA HIS A 78 -2.16 -11.52 -3.99
C HIS A 78 -3.66 -11.66 -4.31
N ALA A 79 -4.06 -12.85 -4.71
CA ALA A 79 -5.47 -13.19 -4.86
C ALA A 79 -6.08 -13.46 -3.48
N ALA A 80 -7.24 -12.87 -3.21
CA ALA A 80 -7.93 -13.05 -1.94
C ALA A 80 -8.36 -14.51 -1.74
N THR A 81 -8.14 -15.00 -0.53
CA THR A 81 -8.55 -16.34 -0.09
C THR A 81 -9.34 -16.21 1.22
N PRO A 82 -10.01 -17.27 1.70
CA PRO A 82 -10.57 -17.26 3.05
C PRO A 82 -9.54 -16.92 4.12
N GLY A 83 -8.28 -17.31 3.94
CA GLY A 83 -7.17 -16.94 4.82
C GLY A 83 -6.91 -15.42 4.87
N THR A 84 -7.08 -14.73 3.75
CA THR A 84 -6.96 -13.26 3.72
C THR A 84 -8.01 -12.60 4.62
N LEU A 85 -9.25 -13.08 4.57
CA LEU A 85 -10.33 -12.58 5.43
C LEU A 85 -10.05 -12.87 6.91
N THR A 86 -9.56 -14.07 7.23
CA THR A 86 -9.20 -14.45 8.61
C THR A 86 -8.15 -13.49 9.18
N ILE A 87 -7.08 -13.21 8.42
CA ILE A 87 -6.02 -12.29 8.84
C ILE A 87 -6.54 -10.86 8.94
N ALA A 88 -7.37 -10.41 7.99
CA ALA A 88 -8.00 -9.09 8.06
C ALA A 88 -8.85 -8.91 9.33
N ASN A 89 -9.63 -9.90 9.70
CA ASN A 89 -10.44 -9.88 10.93
C ASN A 89 -9.56 -9.80 12.19
N GLU A 90 -8.45 -10.48 12.22
CA GLU A 90 -7.48 -10.39 13.32
C GLU A 90 -6.86 -8.99 13.41
N ILE A 91 -6.50 -8.39 12.28
CA ILE A 91 -5.98 -7.02 12.21
C ILE A 91 -7.02 -6.02 12.71
N ILE A 92 -8.29 -6.16 12.32
CA ILE A 92 -9.38 -5.30 12.81
C ILE A 92 -9.45 -5.35 14.34
N ARG A 93 -9.42 -6.55 14.91
CA ARG A 93 -9.52 -6.72 16.38
C ARG A 93 -8.34 -6.13 17.13
N ASN A 94 -7.13 -6.33 16.61
CA ASN A 94 -5.90 -5.96 17.33
C ASN A 94 -5.49 -4.51 17.09
N PHE A 95 -5.78 -3.94 15.92
CA PHE A 95 -5.31 -2.62 15.53
C PHE A 95 -6.43 -1.61 15.25
N ARG A 96 -7.68 -2.04 15.29
CA ARG A 96 -8.88 -1.20 15.08
C ARG A 96 -8.86 -0.47 13.73
N LEU A 97 -8.35 -1.09 12.70
CA LEU A 97 -8.46 -0.59 11.34
C LEU A 97 -9.86 -0.79 10.79
N SER A 98 -10.24 0.01 9.79
CA SER A 98 -11.46 -0.24 9.02
C SER A 98 -11.34 -1.59 8.30
N PRO A 99 -12.46 -2.26 7.95
CA PRO A 99 -12.41 -3.52 7.22
C PRO A 99 -11.62 -3.42 5.91
N ARG A 100 -11.78 -2.33 5.17
CA ARG A 100 -11.06 -2.10 3.91
C ARG A 100 -9.56 -2.00 4.14
N ASP A 101 -9.13 -1.18 5.09
CA ASP A 101 -7.71 -0.98 5.41
C ASP A 101 -7.08 -2.27 5.93
N ALA A 102 -7.81 -3.00 6.76
CA ALA A 102 -7.35 -4.31 7.26
C ALA A 102 -7.21 -5.34 6.13
N PHE A 103 -8.08 -5.29 5.12
CA PHE A 103 -7.99 -6.18 3.97
C PHE A 103 -6.75 -5.86 3.11
N HIS A 104 -6.42 -4.59 2.92
CA HIS A 104 -5.18 -4.17 2.29
C HIS A 104 -3.96 -4.67 3.08
N ALA A 105 -3.96 -4.45 4.40
CA ALA A 105 -2.86 -4.89 5.27
C ALA A 105 -2.67 -6.41 5.26
N ALA A 106 -3.76 -7.17 5.31
CA ALA A 106 -3.73 -8.63 5.21
C ALA A 106 -3.15 -9.09 3.87
N SER A 107 -3.56 -8.44 2.77
CA SER A 107 -3.04 -8.72 1.43
C SER A 107 -1.53 -8.42 1.33
N ALA A 108 -1.09 -7.32 1.93
CA ALA A 108 0.32 -6.97 1.98
C ALA A 108 1.15 -8.01 2.76
N LEU A 109 0.65 -8.42 3.93
CA LEU A 109 1.31 -9.45 4.76
C LEU A 109 1.40 -10.80 4.04
N LEU A 110 0.30 -11.27 3.49
CA LEU A 110 0.25 -12.56 2.81
C LEU A 110 1.02 -12.55 1.48
N GLY A 111 1.14 -11.38 0.86
CA GLY A 111 1.99 -11.16 -0.30
C GLY A 111 3.46 -10.92 0.04
N GLU A 112 3.83 -11.00 1.32
CA GLU A 112 5.20 -10.84 1.82
C GLU A 112 5.83 -9.47 1.55
N ALA A 113 5.00 -8.41 1.44
CA ALA A 113 5.51 -7.05 1.35
C ALA A 113 6.25 -6.65 2.64
N GLN A 114 7.30 -5.87 2.50
CA GLN A 114 8.06 -5.33 3.62
C GLN A 114 7.41 -4.04 4.16
N TYR A 115 6.80 -3.27 3.27
CA TYR A 115 6.17 -1.99 3.61
C TYR A 115 4.78 -1.89 2.97
N PHE A 116 3.85 -1.35 3.74
CA PHE A 116 2.55 -0.90 3.25
C PHE A 116 2.52 0.62 3.31
N LEU A 117 2.45 1.27 2.14
CA LEU A 117 2.42 2.72 2.03
C LEU A 117 1.00 3.20 1.79
N SER A 118 0.56 4.17 2.60
CA SER A 118 -0.75 4.79 2.51
C SER A 118 -0.67 6.29 2.79
N CYS A 119 -1.52 7.06 2.13
CA CYS A 119 -1.69 8.49 2.40
C CYS A 119 -2.79 8.77 3.43
N ASP A 120 -3.46 7.74 3.93
CA ASP A 120 -4.54 7.86 4.90
C ASP A 120 -3.99 7.89 6.33
N ASP A 121 -4.18 9.01 7.03
CA ASP A 121 -3.80 9.19 8.43
C ASP A 121 -4.48 8.18 9.37
N GLY A 122 -5.71 7.75 9.04
CA GLY A 122 -6.42 6.71 9.79
C GLY A 122 -5.69 5.38 9.80
N VAL A 123 -4.83 5.14 8.82
CA VAL A 123 -3.97 3.96 8.74
C VAL A 123 -2.60 4.27 9.34
N THR A 124 -1.89 5.27 8.79
CA THR A 124 -0.46 5.46 9.08
C THR A 124 -0.17 5.92 10.50
N LYS A 125 -1.04 6.74 11.11
CA LYS A 125 -0.82 7.23 12.47
C LYS A 125 -0.84 6.15 13.54
N ARG A 126 -1.53 5.04 13.28
CA ARG A 126 -1.59 3.90 14.22
C ARG A 126 -0.28 3.14 14.31
N PHE A 127 0.59 3.28 13.30
CA PHE A 127 1.82 2.49 13.17
C PHE A 127 3.10 3.34 13.24
N LYS A 128 3.03 4.57 13.74
CA LYS A 128 4.22 5.43 13.87
C LYS A 128 5.30 4.83 14.76
N THR A 129 4.90 4.13 15.82
CA THR A 129 5.80 3.53 16.81
C THR A 129 5.61 2.04 16.98
N THR A 130 4.72 1.43 16.22
CA THR A 130 4.34 0.03 16.35
C THR A 130 4.35 -0.64 14.99
N LEU A 131 4.95 -1.83 14.90
CA LEU A 131 4.84 -2.69 13.72
C LEU A 131 3.45 -3.34 13.69
N LEU A 132 2.88 -3.46 12.51
CA LEU A 132 1.77 -4.37 12.30
C LEU A 132 2.34 -5.78 12.33
N SER A 133 1.86 -6.61 13.24
CA SER A 133 2.35 -7.98 13.40
C SER A 133 1.19 -8.95 13.60
N VAL A 134 1.26 -10.08 12.94
CA VAL A 134 0.26 -11.15 13.00
C VAL A 134 0.97 -12.49 12.95
N ASN A 135 0.52 -13.45 13.76
CA ASN A 135 0.97 -14.83 13.65
C ASN A 135 0.24 -15.53 12.51
N ILE A 136 1.01 -16.00 11.54
CA ILE A 136 0.51 -16.76 10.40
C ILE A 136 1.25 -18.09 10.36
N ARG A 137 0.51 -19.19 10.54
CA ARG A 137 1.08 -20.55 10.55
C ARG A 137 2.25 -20.68 11.54
N ASN A 138 2.06 -20.19 12.78
CA ASN A 138 3.04 -20.21 13.86
C ASN A 138 4.30 -19.36 13.59
N LYS A 139 4.27 -18.48 12.59
CA LYS A 139 5.33 -17.53 12.30
C LYS A 139 4.83 -16.11 12.51
N LEU A 140 5.57 -15.31 13.26
CA LEU A 140 5.27 -13.88 13.38
C LEU A 140 5.64 -13.16 12.09
N CYS A 141 4.63 -12.64 11.39
CA CYS A 141 4.79 -11.84 10.20
C CYS A 141 4.63 -10.36 10.57
N THR A 142 5.52 -9.51 10.08
CA THR A 142 5.53 -8.08 10.37
C THR A 142 5.44 -7.26 9.09
N LEU A 143 4.87 -6.08 9.23
CA LEU A 143 4.70 -5.13 8.14
C LEU A 143 4.91 -3.72 8.68
N GLU A 144 5.78 -2.96 8.06
CA GLU A 144 5.91 -1.54 8.36
C GLU A 144 4.89 -0.74 7.54
N VAL A 145 4.14 0.12 8.23
CA VAL A 145 3.06 0.91 7.62
C VAL A 145 3.37 2.39 7.78
N MET A 146 3.44 3.12 6.68
CA MET A 146 3.79 4.54 6.71
C MET A 146 3.33 5.29 5.46
N ASN A 147 3.42 6.61 5.54
CA ASN A 147 3.19 7.52 4.42
C ASN A 147 4.39 7.46 3.45
N PRO A 148 4.18 7.70 2.15
CA PRO A 148 5.27 7.70 1.16
C PRO A 148 6.43 8.64 1.50
N GLU A 149 6.18 9.82 2.07
CA GLU A 149 7.26 10.75 2.47
C GLU A 149 8.13 10.16 3.58
N ASP A 150 7.51 9.59 4.59
CA ASP A 150 8.23 8.95 5.68
C ASP A 150 9.05 7.77 5.17
N PHE A 151 8.52 7.04 4.21
CA PHE A 151 9.21 5.91 3.60
C PHE A 151 10.48 6.35 2.87
N ILE A 152 10.39 7.32 1.95
CA ILE A 152 11.58 7.79 1.21
C ILE A 152 12.65 8.38 2.15
N THR A 153 12.24 9.06 3.20
CA THR A 153 13.14 9.55 4.24
C THR A 153 13.84 8.41 4.96
N LYS A 154 13.08 7.38 5.37
CA LYS A 154 13.60 6.22 6.07
C LYS A 154 14.63 5.44 5.27
N VAL A 155 14.37 5.21 3.99
CA VAL A 155 15.27 4.44 3.12
C VAL A 155 16.35 5.27 2.43
N GLY A 156 16.30 6.60 2.57
CA GLY A 156 17.31 7.51 2.06
C GLY A 156 17.21 7.78 0.55
N TRP A 157 16.00 7.84 0.03
CA TRP A 157 15.74 8.12 -1.41
C TRP A 157 15.37 9.57 -1.70
#